data_f9df5004f8224d03f6b681f88c80d11f
#
_entry.id   f9df5004f8224d03f6b681f88c80d11f
#
_cell.length_a   1.000
_cell.length_b   1.000
_cell.length_c   1.000
_cell.angle_alpha   90.00
_cell.angle_beta   90.00
_cell.angle_gamma   90.00
#
_symmetry.space_group_name_H-M   'P 1'
#
loop_
_entity.id
_entity.type
_entity.pdbx_description
1 polymer ?
#
loop_
_entity_poly.entity_id
_entity_poly.type
_entity_poly.pdbx_seq_one_letter_code
_entity_poly.pdbx_strand_id
1 'polypeptide(L)'
;PVATEAGTAGVASRYSHGAAVGDFDDDGFPDVLVTGYGGLVLWHNLGDGTFENATPGSGLDDTRWSSSAAWGDLNGDGHLDLYVAHYVDWSFENNPYCPSKKAGKQDICPPRQFRPLPDTLYLSDGDGSFQDASEAAGLVQQGASGKGLGVMMCDIDLDGDLDIYVCNDTVPNFLYRNDGRGNFREVAMQSGAAVSETGVPEGSMGVDLGDYNLDGRLDLWVTNYERESIALYRNDGPGMFRHVSHIAGLTTIGGLFVGWGTSFLDFDLDGDEDVFVSNGHVIRHPSEAPLRQLPLLFENRQGRRFANVAPAAGDYLSSPHMGRGVARGDLDNDGDIDLVVCHTNEPVAV
;
A
#
# COMPACT_ATOMS: atom_id res chain seq x y z
N PRO A 1 25.94 0.38 12.86
CA PRO A 1 24.60 0.70 12.34
C PRO A 1 23.54 -0.10 13.11
N VAL A 2 22.40 0.52 13.38
CA VAL A 2 21.31 -0.05 14.19
C VAL A 2 20.88 -1.45 13.71
N ALA A 3 20.79 -1.68 12.40
CA ALA A 3 20.44 -3.00 11.84
C ALA A 3 21.41 -4.14 12.22
N THR A 4 22.69 -3.86 12.46
CA THR A 4 23.64 -4.86 12.92
C THR A 4 23.43 -5.16 14.41
N GLU A 5 23.16 -4.15 15.21
CA GLU A 5 22.87 -4.26 16.64
C GLU A 5 21.54 -4.97 16.88
N ALA A 6 20.52 -4.67 16.05
CA ALA A 6 19.21 -5.30 16.08
C ALA A 6 19.16 -6.72 15.48
N GLY A 7 20.28 -7.27 14.97
CA GLY A 7 20.29 -8.62 14.40
C GLY A 7 19.73 -8.75 12.98
N THR A 8 19.20 -7.67 12.38
CA THR A 8 18.55 -7.71 11.05
C THR A 8 19.54 -7.58 9.89
N ALA A 9 20.84 -7.39 10.16
CA ALA A 9 21.87 -7.31 9.14
C ALA A 9 22.24 -8.71 8.60
N GLY A 10 22.30 -8.84 7.26
CA GLY A 10 22.84 -10.04 6.62
C GLY A 10 21.81 -11.09 6.20
N VAL A 11 20.53 -10.83 6.38
CA VAL A 11 19.51 -11.61 5.69
C VAL A 11 19.52 -11.21 4.22
N ALA A 12 19.80 -12.21 3.41
CA ALA A 12 20.21 -12.13 2.03
C ALA A 12 19.49 -11.05 1.22
N SER A 13 20.26 -10.37 0.41
CA SER A 13 20.00 -9.53 -0.75
C SER A 13 18.70 -9.82 -1.51
N ARG A 14 17.56 -9.66 -0.87
CA ARG A 14 16.25 -9.58 -1.53
C ARG A 14 15.97 -8.11 -1.84
N TYR A 15 15.24 -7.88 -2.91
CA TYR A 15 14.78 -6.52 -3.22
C TYR A 15 13.50 -6.26 -2.43
N SER A 16 13.65 -5.66 -1.24
CA SER A 16 12.53 -5.34 -0.35
C SER A 16 11.64 -4.24 -0.93
N HIS A 17 10.33 -4.34 -0.72
CA HIS A 17 9.33 -3.40 -1.21
C HIS A 17 8.50 -2.79 -0.09
N GLY A 18 7.93 -3.59 0.77
CA GLY A 18 7.04 -3.17 1.85
C GLY A 18 7.44 -3.78 3.18
N ALA A 19 6.87 -3.25 4.24
CA ALA A 19 6.94 -3.80 5.58
C ALA A 19 5.56 -3.70 6.25
N ALA A 20 5.21 -4.71 7.02
CA ALA A 20 4.01 -4.74 7.86
C ALA A 20 4.40 -5.11 9.28
N VAL A 21 3.84 -4.41 10.26
CA VAL A 21 4.12 -4.60 11.67
C VAL A 21 2.92 -5.23 12.35
N GLY A 22 3.13 -6.27 13.15
CA GLY A 22 2.12 -6.97 13.92
C GLY A 22 2.77 -7.91 14.93
N ASP A 23 2.13 -8.16 16.05
CA ASP A 23 2.51 -9.14 17.06
C ASP A 23 1.93 -10.50 16.62
N PHE A 24 2.70 -11.28 15.83
CA PHE A 24 2.17 -12.47 15.17
C PHE A 24 2.05 -13.70 16.07
N ASP A 25 2.73 -13.69 17.22
CA ASP A 25 2.75 -14.80 18.17
C ASP A 25 2.19 -14.44 19.56
N ASP A 26 1.58 -13.22 19.67
CA ASP A 26 0.92 -12.71 20.89
C ASP A 26 1.86 -12.61 22.11
N ASP A 27 3.17 -12.38 21.89
CA ASP A 27 4.16 -12.24 22.97
C ASP A 27 4.22 -10.81 23.57
N GLY A 28 3.53 -9.85 22.95
CA GLY A 28 3.43 -8.45 23.36
C GLY A 28 4.49 -7.54 22.74
N PHE A 29 5.34 -8.04 21.85
CA PHE A 29 6.34 -7.26 21.11
C PHE A 29 6.02 -7.22 19.62
N PRO A 30 5.89 -6.02 19.02
CA PRO A 30 5.60 -5.91 17.60
C PRO A 30 6.70 -6.51 16.72
N ASP A 31 6.32 -7.37 15.78
CA ASP A 31 7.17 -8.02 14.80
C ASP A 31 7.14 -7.32 13.46
N VAL A 32 8.06 -7.67 12.56
CA VAL A 32 8.16 -7.03 11.25
C VAL A 32 8.19 -8.07 10.14
N LEU A 33 7.16 -8.06 9.28
CA LEU A 33 7.20 -8.75 8.00
C LEU A 33 7.76 -7.83 6.93
N VAL A 34 8.72 -8.30 6.16
CA VAL A 34 9.27 -7.59 4.99
C VAL A 34 8.90 -8.33 3.73
N THR A 35 8.24 -7.64 2.80
CA THR A 35 7.90 -8.14 1.47
C THR A 35 8.96 -7.77 0.44
N GLY A 36 9.04 -8.51 -0.68
CA GLY A 36 9.97 -8.17 -1.74
C GLY A 36 9.99 -9.16 -2.90
N TYR A 37 10.85 -8.87 -3.87
CA TYR A 37 11.16 -9.83 -4.94
C TYR A 37 11.95 -11.01 -4.37
N GLY A 38 11.39 -12.21 -4.54
CA GLY A 38 11.97 -13.46 -4.02
C GLY A 38 11.40 -13.88 -2.66
N GLY A 39 10.31 -13.24 -2.19
CA GLY A 39 9.48 -13.72 -1.10
C GLY A 39 9.47 -12.84 0.16
N LEU A 40 9.12 -13.46 1.26
CA LEU A 40 8.86 -12.84 2.55
C LEU A 40 10.03 -13.05 3.52
N VAL A 41 10.19 -12.14 4.47
CA VAL A 41 11.05 -12.32 5.67
C VAL A 41 10.27 -11.86 6.90
N LEU A 42 10.03 -12.78 7.82
CA LEU A 42 9.41 -12.49 9.12
C LEU A 42 10.53 -12.32 10.16
N TRP A 43 10.55 -11.15 10.78
CA TRP A 43 11.43 -10.80 11.87
C TRP A 43 10.66 -10.82 13.19
N HIS A 44 10.98 -11.79 14.05
CA HIS A 44 10.45 -11.86 15.41
C HIS A 44 11.24 -10.94 16.33
N ASN A 45 10.56 -10.10 17.10
CA ASN A 45 11.11 -9.17 18.06
C ASN A 45 11.31 -9.85 19.42
N LEU A 46 12.56 -9.97 19.87
CA LEU A 46 12.87 -10.66 21.12
C LEU A 46 12.63 -9.80 22.41
N GLY A 47 12.04 -8.62 22.26
CA GLY A 47 11.72 -7.73 23.38
C GLY A 47 12.92 -7.01 24.04
N ASP A 48 14.12 -7.29 23.59
CA ASP A 48 15.37 -6.69 24.10
C ASP A 48 16.01 -5.68 23.12
N GLY A 49 15.28 -5.35 22.04
CA GLY A 49 15.75 -4.49 20.94
C GLY A 49 16.46 -5.25 19.85
N THR A 50 16.42 -6.59 19.88
CA THR A 50 16.96 -7.46 18.83
C THR A 50 15.86 -8.26 18.14
N PHE A 51 16.13 -8.73 16.92
CA PHE A 51 15.23 -9.53 16.11
C PHE A 51 15.89 -10.81 15.64
N GLU A 52 15.10 -11.85 15.50
CA GLU A 52 15.54 -13.09 14.81
C GLU A 52 14.68 -13.37 13.59
N ASN A 53 15.22 -14.15 12.65
CA ASN A 53 14.50 -14.53 11.44
C ASN A 53 13.59 -15.74 11.71
N ALA A 54 12.31 -15.50 11.86
CA ALA A 54 11.29 -16.52 12.11
C ALA A 54 10.69 -17.12 10.81
N THR A 55 11.09 -16.66 9.63
CA THR A 55 10.55 -17.19 8.35
C THR A 55 10.72 -18.71 8.21
N PRO A 56 11.88 -19.33 8.56
CA PRO A 56 12.02 -20.77 8.45
C PRO A 56 11.09 -21.51 9.43
N GLY A 57 10.18 -22.31 8.87
CA GLY A 57 9.23 -23.10 9.67
C GLY A 57 7.91 -22.39 9.98
N SER A 58 7.78 -21.11 9.64
CA SER A 58 6.52 -20.38 9.83
C SER A 58 5.43 -20.75 8.81
N GLY A 59 5.74 -21.47 7.74
CA GLY A 59 4.79 -21.71 6.64
C GLY A 59 4.71 -20.60 5.59
N LEU A 60 5.47 -19.49 5.77
CA LEU A 60 5.52 -18.38 4.82
C LEU A 60 6.53 -18.66 3.69
N ASP A 61 6.31 -19.72 2.94
CA ASP A 61 7.23 -20.23 1.91
C ASP A 61 7.10 -19.53 0.54
N ASP A 62 6.46 -18.36 0.50
CA ASP A 62 6.23 -17.62 -0.74
C ASP A 62 7.51 -17.05 -1.33
N THR A 63 7.74 -17.32 -2.61
CA THR A 63 8.90 -16.84 -3.37
C THR A 63 8.53 -15.90 -4.50
N ARG A 64 7.25 -15.58 -4.65
CA ARG A 64 6.73 -14.66 -5.67
C ARG A 64 7.17 -13.22 -5.39
N TRP A 65 6.90 -12.33 -6.32
CA TRP A 65 7.12 -10.90 -6.10
C TRP A 65 6.02 -10.33 -5.23
N SER A 66 6.26 -10.28 -3.92
CA SER A 66 5.38 -9.71 -2.91
C SER A 66 5.62 -8.21 -2.80
N SER A 67 4.59 -7.41 -3.01
CA SER A 67 4.68 -5.94 -3.05
C SER A 67 4.33 -5.30 -1.72
N SER A 68 3.29 -5.77 -1.05
CA SER A 68 2.78 -5.25 0.21
C SER A 68 2.12 -6.36 1.02
N ALA A 69 1.91 -6.12 2.31
CA ALA A 69 1.20 -7.04 3.19
C ALA A 69 0.44 -6.28 4.28
N ALA A 70 -0.57 -6.92 4.86
CA ALA A 70 -1.30 -6.41 6.00
C ALA A 70 -1.64 -7.54 6.98
N TRP A 71 -1.64 -7.21 8.28
CA TRP A 71 -2.01 -8.09 9.38
C TRP A 71 -3.42 -7.77 9.86
N GLY A 72 -4.17 -8.78 10.26
CA GLY A 72 -5.49 -8.63 10.89
C GLY A 72 -6.07 -9.99 11.28
N ASP A 73 -6.87 -10.03 12.31
CA ASP A 73 -7.67 -11.21 12.67
C ASP A 73 -8.87 -11.29 11.69
N LEU A 74 -8.76 -12.16 10.71
CA LEU A 74 -9.72 -12.26 9.60
C LEU A 74 -10.77 -13.34 9.81
N ASN A 75 -10.56 -14.25 10.77
CA ASN A 75 -11.47 -15.34 11.04
C ASN A 75 -12.12 -15.25 12.43
N GLY A 76 -11.75 -14.24 13.25
CA GLY A 76 -12.30 -13.99 14.57
C GLY A 76 -11.78 -14.93 15.65
N ASP A 77 -10.61 -15.56 15.47
CA ASP A 77 -10.01 -16.48 16.43
C ASP A 77 -9.08 -15.83 17.45
N GLY A 78 -8.76 -14.55 17.26
CA GLY A 78 -7.93 -13.73 18.15
C GLY A 78 -6.45 -13.71 17.78
N HIS A 79 -6.03 -14.39 16.71
CA HIS A 79 -4.65 -14.39 16.20
C HIS A 79 -4.56 -13.56 14.92
N LEU A 80 -3.39 -12.95 14.68
CA LEU A 80 -3.19 -12.17 13.47
C LEU A 80 -2.94 -13.06 12.26
N ASP A 81 -3.84 -12.97 11.29
CA ASP A 81 -3.70 -13.51 9.95
C ASP A 81 -2.95 -12.54 9.04
N LEU A 82 -2.49 -13.01 7.89
CA LEU A 82 -1.66 -12.23 6.98
C LEU A 82 -2.20 -12.27 5.55
N TYR A 83 -2.44 -11.10 4.97
CA TYR A 83 -2.66 -10.98 3.53
C TYR A 83 -1.43 -10.43 2.84
N VAL A 84 -1.03 -11.05 1.72
CA VAL A 84 0.14 -10.67 0.92
C VAL A 84 -0.28 -10.38 -0.51
N ALA A 85 -0.12 -9.13 -0.93
CA ALA A 85 -0.34 -8.71 -2.31
C ALA A 85 0.87 -9.05 -3.19
N HIS A 86 0.60 -9.57 -4.40
CA HIS A 86 1.61 -9.91 -5.39
C HIS A 86 1.45 -9.09 -6.66
N TYR A 87 2.59 -8.82 -7.31
CA TYR A 87 2.58 -7.96 -8.49
C TYR A 87 2.48 -8.76 -9.79
N VAL A 88 3.59 -9.07 -10.42
CA VAL A 88 3.63 -9.71 -11.74
C VAL A 88 4.70 -10.79 -11.82
N ASP A 89 4.58 -11.70 -12.78
CA ASP A 89 5.50 -12.83 -13.03
C ASP A 89 6.84 -12.43 -13.68
N TRP A 90 7.29 -11.20 -13.45
CA TRP A 90 8.62 -10.78 -13.90
C TRP A 90 9.73 -11.52 -13.15
N SER A 91 10.78 -11.88 -13.87
CA SER A 91 12.02 -12.40 -13.30
C SER A 91 13.23 -11.92 -14.11
N PHE A 92 14.45 -12.15 -13.60
CA PHE A 92 15.68 -11.84 -14.33
C PHE A 92 15.79 -12.66 -15.64
N GLU A 93 15.23 -13.87 -15.67
CA GLU A 93 15.18 -14.74 -16.83
C GLU A 93 14.05 -14.34 -17.80
N ASN A 94 12.96 -13.78 -17.27
CA ASN A 94 11.80 -13.30 -18.01
C ASN A 94 11.79 -11.77 -18.06
N ASN A 95 12.87 -11.16 -18.53
CA ASN A 95 13.02 -9.70 -18.62
C ASN A 95 13.14 -9.26 -20.08
N PRO A 96 12.04 -8.99 -20.80
CA PRO A 96 12.06 -8.60 -22.19
C PRO A 96 12.72 -7.23 -22.39
N TYR A 97 13.21 -6.98 -23.60
CA TYR A 97 13.70 -5.67 -23.98
C TYR A 97 12.54 -4.70 -24.24
N CYS A 98 12.44 -3.64 -23.45
CA CYS A 98 11.48 -2.57 -23.66
C CYS A 98 12.22 -1.28 -24.05
N PRO A 99 12.04 -0.79 -25.29
CA PRO A 99 12.71 0.42 -25.73
C PRO A 99 12.13 1.65 -25.03
N SER A 100 13.00 2.53 -24.55
CA SER A 100 12.60 3.85 -24.12
C SER A 100 12.16 4.72 -25.30
N LYS A 101 11.29 5.70 -25.07
CA LYS A 101 11.03 6.78 -26.05
C LYS A 101 12.30 7.58 -26.39
N LYS A 102 13.31 7.57 -25.53
CA LYS A 102 14.66 8.10 -25.84
C LYS A 102 15.44 7.05 -26.61
N ALA A 103 15.77 7.36 -27.89
CA ALA A 103 16.42 6.46 -28.83
C ALA A 103 17.66 5.74 -28.25
N GLY A 104 17.74 4.42 -28.47
CA GLY A 104 18.89 3.59 -28.09
C GLY A 104 18.99 3.25 -26.60
N LYS A 105 17.97 3.52 -25.80
CA LYS A 105 17.94 3.17 -24.37
C LYS A 105 16.87 2.13 -24.07
N GLN A 106 17.15 1.27 -23.10
CA GLN A 106 16.19 0.35 -22.52
C GLN A 106 15.52 1.02 -21.32
N ASP A 107 14.23 0.80 -21.18
CA ASP A 107 13.43 1.21 -20.04
C ASP A 107 12.77 0.01 -19.34
N ILE A 108 12.04 0.28 -18.28
CA ILE A 108 11.22 -0.70 -17.56
C ILE A 108 10.03 -1.06 -18.44
N CYS A 109 9.74 -2.35 -18.52
CA CYS A 109 8.58 -2.83 -19.27
C CYS A 109 7.27 -2.53 -18.52
N PRO A 110 6.24 -2.11 -19.24
CA PRO A 110 4.95 -1.85 -18.61
C PRO A 110 4.32 -3.16 -18.09
N PRO A 111 3.55 -3.10 -16.98
CA PRO A 111 2.99 -4.27 -16.30
C PRO A 111 2.07 -5.13 -17.17
N ARG A 112 1.50 -4.57 -18.24
CA ARG A 112 0.67 -5.32 -19.21
C ARG A 112 1.44 -6.38 -19.99
N GLN A 113 2.77 -6.38 -19.97
CA GLN A 113 3.61 -7.39 -20.62
C GLN A 113 3.80 -8.65 -19.77
N PHE A 114 3.42 -8.61 -18.52
CA PHE A 114 3.57 -9.69 -17.58
C PHE A 114 2.21 -10.21 -17.14
N ARG A 115 2.18 -11.49 -16.77
CA ARG A 115 0.98 -12.06 -16.16
C ARG A 115 0.87 -11.57 -14.71
N PRO A 116 -0.33 -11.33 -14.23
CA PRO A 116 -0.55 -11.06 -12.81
C PRO A 116 -0.21 -12.29 -11.97
N LEU A 117 0.17 -12.07 -10.71
CA LEU A 117 0.33 -13.14 -9.72
C LEU A 117 -0.87 -13.11 -8.76
N PRO A 118 -1.38 -14.28 -8.33
CA PRO A 118 -2.44 -14.33 -7.33
C PRO A 118 -1.89 -13.89 -5.97
N ASP A 119 -2.68 -13.14 -5.23
CA ASP A 119 -2.40 -12.78 -3.84
C ASP A 119 -2.55 -13.99 -2.93
N THR A 120 -2.03 -13.92 -1.70
CA THR A 120 -2.09 -15.00 -0.72
C THR A 120 -2.67 -14.52 0.59
N LEU A 121 -3.59 -15.31 1.12
CA LEU A 121 -4.06 -15.23 2.50
C LEU A 121 -3.44 -16.38 3.29
N TYR A 122 -2.78 -16.05 4.38
CA TYR A 122 -2.28 -16.98 5.36
C TYR A 122 -3.10 -16.84 6.64
N LEU A 123 -3.70 -17.93 7.10
CA LEU A 123 -4.32 -18.00 8.43
C LEU A 123 -3.29 -18.48 9.45
N SER A 124 -3.28 -17.85 10.61
CA SER A 124 -2.46 -18.22 11.75
C SER A 124 -2.98 -19.49 12.41
N ASP A 125 -2.07 -20.37 12.84
CA ASP A 125 -2.40 -21.52 13.68
C ASP A 125 -2.32 -21.18 15.20
N GLY A 126 -1.98 -19.92 15.56
CA GLY A 126 -1.83 -19.45 16.93
C GLY A 126 -0.58 -19.96 17.67
N ASP A 127 0.34 -20.58 16.94
CA ASP A 127 1.61 -21.11 17.46
C ASP A 127 2.84 -20.52 16.74
N GLY A 128 2.64 -19.43 15.98
CA GLY A 128 3.65 -18.79 15.17
C GLY A 128 3.81 -19.39 13.77
N SER A 129 2.95 -20.35 13.39
CA SER A 129 2.89 -20.90 12.04
C SER A 129 1.63 -20.45 11.28
N PHE A 130 1.72 -20.54 9.95
CA PHE A 130 0.69 -20.05 9.02
C PHE A 130 0.38 -21.07 7.95
N GLN A 131 -0.87 -21.11 7.50
CA GLN A 131 -1.34 -21.94 6.40
C GLN A 131 -1.92 -21.08 5.28
N ASP A 132 -1.54 -21.38 4.01
CA ASP A 132 -2.18 -20.76 2.84
C ASP A 132 -3.65 -21.20 2.76
N ALA A 133 -4.55 -20.26 3.00
CA ALA A 133 -6.00 -20.43 2.96
C ALA A 133 -6.64 -19.77 1.73
N SER A 134 -5.89 -19.23 0.79
CA SER A 134 -6.36 -18.39 -0.32
C SER A 134 -7.50 -19.02 -1.13
N GLU A 135 -7.40 -20.33 -1.44
CA GLU A 135 -8.44 -21.04 -2.18
C GLU A 135 -9.68 -21.29 -1.31
N ALA A 136 -9.47 -21.76 -0.08
CA ALA A 136 -10.54 -22.06 0.85
C ALA A 136 -11.35 -20.81 1.24
N ALA A 137 -10.64 -19.68 1.40
CA ALA A 137 -11.21 -18.37 1.72
C ALA A 137 -11.94 -17.69 0.54
N GLY A 138 -11.89 -18.26 -0.67
CA GLY A 138 -12.57 -17.70 -1.85
C GLY A 138 -11.84 -16.56 -2.55
N LEU A 139 -10.57 -16.31 -2.24
CA LEU A 139 -9.76 -15.28 -2.91
C LEU A 139 -9.35 -15.68 -4.33
N VAL A 140 -9.15 -16.97 -4.58
CA VAL A 140 -8.79 -17.49 -5.89
C VAL A 140 -10.04 -17.62 -6.75
N GLN A 141 -10.44 -16.55 -7.41
CA GLN A 141 -11.51 -16.61 -8.39
C GLN A 141 -10.95 -17.00 -9.76
N GLN A 142 -11.65 -17.86 -10.51
CA GLN A 142 -11.25 -18.26 -11.85
C GLN A 142 -11.13 -17.02 -12.77
N GLY A 143 -9.88 -16.65 -13.10
CA GLY A 143 -9.57 -15.60 -14.07
C GLY A 143 -9.39 -14.18 -13.49
N ALA A 144 -9.53 -13.98 -12.18
CA ALA A 144 -9.24 -12.70 -11.55
C ALA A 144 -7.92 -12.78 -10.77
N SER A 145 -6.83 -12.37 -11.40
CA SER A 145 -5.57 -12.12 -10.69
C SER A 145 -5.29 -10.62 -10.75
N GLY A 146 -5.01 -10.03 -9.61
CA GLY A 146 -4.60 -8.65 -9.48
C GLY A 146 -3.13 -8.43 -9.85
N LYS A 147 -2.73 -7.17 -9.88
CA LYS A 147 -1.33 -6.74 -9.88
C LYS A 147 -1.15 -5.86 -8.66
N GLY A 148 -1.28 -6.50 -7.50
CA GLY A 148 -1.34 -5.82 -6.22
C GLY A 148 -0.09 -5.01 -5.93
N LEU A 149 -0.26 -3.78 -5.47
CA LEU A 149 0.81 -2.89 -5.01
C LEU A 149 0.58 -2.40 -3.59
N GLY A 150 -0.59 -1.90 -3.27
CA GLY A 150 -0.99 -1.49 -1.93
C GLY A 150 -2.09 -2.38 -1.37
N VAL A 151 -2.10 -2.60 -0.07
CA VAL A 151 -3.16 -3.33 0.63
C VAL A 151 -3.50 -2.65 1.95
N MET A 152 -4.79 -2.60 2.28
CA MET A 152 -5.31 -2.15 3.56
C MET A 152 -6.40 -3.10 4.06
N MET A 153 -6.47 -3.25 5.38
CA MET A 153 -7.54 -3.98 6.07
C MET A 153 -8.31 -3.04 6.99
N CYS A 154 -9.63 -3.11 6.94
CA CYS A 154 -10.52 -2.36 7.82
C CYS A 154 -11.92 -2.94 7.77
N ASP A 155 -12.72 -2.68 8.79
CA ASP A 155 -14.16 -2.89 8.77
C ASP A 155 -14.82 -1.78 7.94
N ILE A 156 -14.98 -2.04 6.62
CA ILE A 156 -15.36 -0.99 5.66
C ILE A 156 -16.88 -0.77 5.58
N ASP A 157 -17.65 -1.72 6.07
CA ASP A 157 -19.11 -1.64 6.08
C ASP A 157 -19.72 -1.64 7.48
N LEU A 158 -18.90 -1.58 8.50
CA LEU A 158 -19.25 -1.47 9.92
C LEU A 158 -20.06 -2.67 10.43
N ASP A 159 -19.74 -3.88 9.93
CA ASP A 159 -20.36 -5.13 10.39
C ASP A 159 -19.53 -5.84 11.49
N GLY A 160 -18.34 -5.35 11.80
CA GLY A 160 -17.45 -5.83 12.85
C GLY A 160 -16.32 -6.73 12.36
N ASP A 161 -16.29 -7.05 11.07
CA ASP A 161 -15.32 -7.94 10.45
C ASP A 161 -14.33 -7.15 9.58
N LEU A 162 -13.06 -7.57 9.53
CA LEU A 162 -12.06 -6.89 8.69
C LEU A 162 -12.20 -7.30 7.23
N ASP A 163 -12.39 -6.32 6.36
CA ASP A 163 -12.36 -6.44 4.90
C ASP A 163 -10.97 -6.11 4.35
N ILE A 164 -10.71 -6.49 3.10
CA ILE A 164 -9.41 -6.25 2.45
C ILE A 164 -9.60 -5.43 1.17
N TYR A 165 -8.92 -4.28 1.08
CA TYR A 165 -8.82 -3.50 -0.16
C TYR A 165 -7.43 -3.61 -0.77
N VAL A 166 -7.37 -3.90 -2.09
CA VAL A 166 -6.11 -4.07 -2.83
C VAL A 166 -6.06 -3.12 -4.01
N CYS A 167 -5.05 -2.27 -4.04
CA CYS A 167 -4.69 -1.44 -5.18
C CYS A 167 -3.99 -2.26 -6.25
N ASN A 168 -4.54 -2.27 -7.45
CA ASN A 168 -4.01 -3.02 -8.58
C ASN A 168 -3.49 -2.10 -9.68
N ASP A 169 -2.32 -2.40 -10.22
CA ASP A 169 -1.73 -1.66 -11.34
C ASP A 169 -2.36 -2.06 -12.68
N THR A 170 -3.06 -1.12 -13.32
CA THR A 170 -3.66 -1.24 -14.66
C THR A 170 -4.79 -2.28 -14.81
N VAL A 171 -5.28 -2.84 -13.72
CA VAL A 171 -6.46 -3.69 -13.66
C VAL A 171 -7.38 -3.21 -12.52
N PRO A 172 -8.68 -3.62 -12.47
CA PRO A 172 -9.56 -3.17 -11.40
C PRO A 172 -9.00 -3.47 -10.01
N ASN A 173 -9.17 -2.53 -9.07
CA ASN A 173 -8.86 -2.77 -7.66
C ASN A 173 -9.80 -3.83 -7.08
N PHE A 174 -9.38 -4.50 -6.03
CA PHE A 174 -10.21 -5.49 -5.33
C PHE A 174 -10.70 -4.92 -3.99
N LEU A 175 -11.91 -5.30 -3.65
CA LEU A 175 -12.48 -5.18 -2.31
C LEU A 175 -13.07 -6.54 -1.94
N TYR A 176 -12.42 -7.21 -1.02
CA TYR A 176 -12.87 -8.48 -0.50
C TYR A 176 -13.64 -8.25 0.79
N ARG A 177 -14.95 -8.48 0.76
CA ARG A 177 -15.79 -8.48 1.97
C ARG A 177 -15.69 -9.80 2.69
N ASN A 178 -15.44 -9.72 3.98
CA ASN A 178 -15.39 -10.85 4.91
C ASN A 178 -16.80 -11.24 5.38
N ASP A 179 -16.97 -12.46 5.79
CA ASP A 179 -18.19 -12.94 6.49
C ASP A 179 -17.95 -13.19 8.00
N GLY A 180 -16.83 -12.70 8.53
CA GLY A 180 -16.38 -12.84 9.91
C GLY A 180 -15.86 -14.24 10.26
N ARG A 181 -15.58 -15.05 9.24
CA ARG A 181 -15.04 -16.41 9.39
C ARG A 181 -13.90 -16.71 8.45
N GLY A 182 -13.30 -15.66 7.88
CA GLY A 182 -12.23 -15.79 6.92
C GLY A 182 -12.69 -16.21 5.52
N ASN A 183 -13.99 -16.08 5.17
CA ASN A 183 -14.45 -16.29 3.80
C ASN A 183 -14.74 -14.95 3.14
N PHE A 184 -14.19 -14.77 1.95
CA PHE A 184 -14.20 -13.50 1.25
C PHE A 184 -15.01 -13.54 -0.04
N ARG A 185 -15.61 -12.40 -0.36
CA ARG A 185 -16.27 -12.17 -1.63
C ARG A 185 -15.76 -10.88 -2.25
N GLU A 186 -15.22 -10.93 -3.48
CA GLU A 186 -14.83 -9.76 -4.23
C GLU A 186 -16.07 -8.94 -4.65
N VAL A 187 -16.11 -7.64 -4.29
CA VAL A 187 -17.26 -6.77 -4.51
C VAL A 187 -16.89 -5.38 -5.04
N ALA A 188 -15.62 -5.09 -5.36
CA ALA A 188 -15.16 -3.73 -5.70
C ALA A 188 -15.94 -3.09 -6.86
N MET A 189 -16.24 -3.84 -7.92
CA MET A 189 -17.06 -3.34 -9.02
C MET A 189 -18.49 -3.02 -8.59
N GLN A 190 -19.06 -3.82 -7.71
CA GLN A 190 -20.44 -3.64 -7.24
C GLN A 190 -20.55 -2.49 -6.24
N SER A 191 -19.52 -2.32 -5.42
CA SER A 191 -19.43 -1.26 -4.41
C SER A 191 -18.94 0.07 -4.96
N GLY A 192 -18.43 0.13 -6.20
CA GLY A 192 -17.98 1.39 -6.82
C GLY A 192 -16.54 1.79 -6.49
N ALA A 193 -15.71 0.87 -5.95
CA ALA A 193 -14.32 1.15 -5.55
C ALA A 193 -13.26 0.52 -6.48
N ALA A 194 -13.67 -0.06 -7.63
CA ALA A 194 -12.76 -0.83 -8.49
C ALA A 194 -12.01 -0.02 -9.54
N VAL A 195 -12.58 1.11 -9.98
CA VAL A 195 -12.16 1.82 -11.20
C VAL A 195 -12.36 3.33 -11.03
N SER A 196 -11.77 4.10 -11.94
CA SER A 196 -11.92 5.55 -12.00
C SER A 196 -13.37 6.01 -12.21
N GLU A 197 -13.60 7.32 -12.08
CA GLU A 197 -14.91 7.96 -12.37
C GLU A 197 -15.41 7.68 -13.79
N THR A 198 -14.50 7.41 -14.73
CA THR A 198 -14.85 7.06 -16.13
C THR A 198 -15.03 5.57 -16.38
N GLY A 199 -14.93 4.74 -15.33
CA GLY A 199 -15.07 3.28 -15.44
C GLY A 199 -13.85 2.56 -16.00
N VAL A 200 -12.66 3.18 -15.95
CA VAL A 200 -11.41 2.61 -16.47
C VAL A 200 -10.51 2.24 -15.29
N PRO A 201 -9.88 1.05 -15.28
CA PRO A 201 -8.83 0.73 -14.30
C PRO A 201 -7.67 1.70 -14.41
N GLU A 202 -7.10 2.07 -13.27
CA GLU A 202 -5.94 2.96 -13.16
C GLU A 202 -4.72 2.19 -12.64
N GLY A 203 -3.54 2.81 -12.68
CA GLY A 203 -2.32 2.29 -12.08
C GLY A 203 -2.29 2.62 -10.60
N SER A 204 -3.14 1.96 -9.82
CA SER A 204 -3.27 2.20 -8.38
C SER A 204 -2.09 1.61 -7.62
N MET A 205 -1.49 2.40 -6.71
CA MET A 205 -0.26 2.05 -6.01
C MET A 205 -0.38 2.15 -4.49
N GLY A 206 -0.42 3.35 -3.94
CA GLY A 206 -0.60 3.55 -2.51
C GLY A 206 -2.07 3.69 -2.13
N VAL A 207 -2.41 3.32 -0.92
CA VAL A 207 -3.74 3.46 -0.34
C VAL A 207 -3.63 3.83 1.13
N ASP A 208 -4.54 4.65 1.59
CA ASP A 208 -4.81 4.88 3.01
C ASP A 208 -6.31 5.13 3.23
N LEU A 209 -6.73 5.02 4.47
CA LEU A 209 -8.10 5.11 4.93
C LEU A 209 -8.24 6.26 5.92
N GLY A 210 -9.30 7.05 5.76
CA GLY A 210 -9.63 8.14 6.67
C GLY A 210 -11.07 8.59 6.52
N ASP A 211 -11.60 9.22 7.53
CA ASP A 211 -12.93 9.84 7.50
C ASP A 211 -12.79 11.32 7.13
N TYR A 212 -12.48 11.59 5.83
CA TYR A 212 -12.16 12.95 5.40
C TYR A 212 -13.32 13.94 5.57
N ASN A 213 -14.55 13.45 5.66
CA ASN A 213 -15.76 14.28 5.72
C ASN A 213 -16.43 14.26 7.10
N LEU A 214 -15.85 13.59 8.08
CA LEU A 214 -16.30 13.45 9.46
C LEU A 214 -17.72 12.88 9.60
N ASP A 215 -18.07 11.91 8.73
CA ASP A 215 -19.36 11.24 8.77
C ASP A 215 -19.36 9.89 9.50
N GLY A 216 -18.24 9.48 10.07
CA GLY A 216 -18.05 8.27 10.86
C GLY A 216 -17.79 7.03 10.02
N ARG A 217 -17.52 7.15 8.72
CA ARG A 217 -17.18 6.06 7.82
C ARG A 217 -15.81 6.28 7.19
N LEU A 218 -15.04 5.22 7.07
CA LEU A 218 -13.74 5.29 6.41
C LEU A 218 -13.90 5.41 4.90
N ASP A 219 -13.23 6.40 4.34
CA ASP A 219 -13.11 6.66 2.92
C ASP A 219 -11.77 6.13 2.39
N LEU A 220 -11.69 5.83 1.09
CA LEU A 220 -10.48 5.32 0.46
C LEU A 220 -9.76 6.44 -0.31
N TRP A 221 -8.49 6.64 0.01
CA TRP A 221 -7.58 7.47 -0.78
C TRP A 221 -6.58 6.60 -1.50
N VAL A 222 -6.53 6.71 -2.85
CA VAL A 222 -5.67 5.88 -3.69
C VAL A 222 -4.81 6.76 -4.58
N THR A 223 -3.50 6.50 -4.58
CA THR A 223 -2.55 7.17 -5.47
C THR A 223 -2.41 6.40 -6.78
N ASN A 224 -2.30 7.12 -7.89
CA ASN A 224 -2.31 6.55 -9.22
C ASN A 224 -1.09 6.97 -10.06
N TYR A 225 -0.98 6.41 -11.26
CA TYR A 225 0.09 6.67 -12.22
C TYR A 225 -0.07 8.03 -12.92
N GLU A 226 0.97 8.46 -13.67
CA GLU A 226 0.94 9.73 -14.43
C GLU A 226 -0.27 9.80 -15.36
N ARG A 227 -0.91 10.99 -15.45
CA ARG A 227 -2.14 11.28 -16.20
C ARG A 227 -3.42 10.69 -15.64
N GLU A 228 -3.32 9.99 -14.56
CA GLU A 228 -4.46 9.57 -13.76
C GLU A 228 -4.61 10.51 -12.56
N SER A 229 -5.82 10.65 -12.03
CA SER A 229 -6.04 11.45 -10.85
C SER A 229 -5.85 10.62 -9.60
N ILE A 230 -5.43 11.25 -8.52
CA ILE A 230 -5.60 10.64 -7.20
C ILE A 230 -7.08 10.31 -7.03
N ALA A 231 -7.37 9.08 -6.63
CA ALA A 231 -8.74 8.63 -6.43
C ALA A 231 -9.13 8.76 -4.95
N LEU A 232 -10.22 9.52 -4.72
CA LEU A 232 -10.91 9.57 -3.44
C LEU A 232 -12.28 8.91 -3.62
N TYR A 233 -12.48 7.79 -2.94
CA TYR A 233 -13.75 7.07 -2.91
C TYR A 233 -14.42 7.32 -1.57
N ARG A 234 -15.49 8.11 -1.58
CA ARG A 234 -16.30 8.36 -0.39
C ARG A 234 -17.20 7.17 -0.11
N ASN A 235 -17.20 6.72 1.13
CA ASN A 235 -18.09 5.67 1.61
C ASN A 235 -19.49 6.26 1.90
N ASP A 236 -20.43 6.03 1.00
CA ASP A 236 -21.83 6.50 1.16
C ASP A 236 -22.65 5.53 2.07
N GLY A 237 -22.00 4.48 2.69
CA GLY A 237 -22.55 3.46 3.60
C GLY A 237 -23.05 2.22 2.88
N PRO A 238 -23.24 1.15 3.60
CA PRO A 238 -22.24 0.26 4.16
C PRO A 238 -21.37 -0.38 3.07
N GLY A 239 -20.14 0.10 2.94
CA GLY A 239 -19.19 -0.37 1.94
C GLY A 239 -19.55 -0.02 0.48
N MET A 240 -20.41 0.99 0.27
CA MET A 240 -20.78 1.50 -1.05
C MET A 240 -20.06 2.81 -1.31
N PHE A 241 -19.24 2.84 -2.34
CA PHE A 241 -18.34 3.96 -2.63
C PHE A 241 -18.78 4.81 -3.81
N ARG A 242 -18.48 6.08 -3.71
CA ARG A 242 -18.60 7.05 -4.80
C ARG A 242 -17.26 7.71 -5.04
N HIS A 243 -16.76 7.65 -6.25
CA HIS A 243 -15.59 8.42 -6.67
C HIS A 243 -15.89 9.91 -6.63
N VAL A 244 -15.16 10.67 -5.82
CA VAL A 244 -15.44 12.10 -5.56
C VAL A 244 -14.24 13.02 -5.83
N SER A 245 -13.17 12.54 -6.43
CA SER A 245 -11.92 13.29 -6.65
C SER A 245 -12.13 14.61 -7.38
N HIS A 246 -13.04 14.65 -8.37
CA HIS A 246 -13.37 15.88 -9.08
C HIS A 246 -14.03 16.91 -8.16
N ILE A 247 -15.01 16.49 -7.38
CA ILE A 247 -15.75 17.35 -6.42
C ILE A 247 -14.80 17.83 -5.33
N ALA A 248 -13.91 16.96 -4.85
CA ALA A 248 -12.90 17.25 -3.84
C ALA A 248 -11.74 18.14 -4.37
N GLY A 249 -11.70 18.46 -5.66
CA GLY A 249 -10.72 19.36 -6.25
C GLY A 249 -9.39 18.71 -6.65
N LEU A 250 -9.24 17.39 -6.51
CA LEU A 250 -7.99 16.68 -6.73
C LEU A 250 -7.58 16.62 -8.21
N THR A 251 -8.53 16.63 -9.14
CA THR A 251 -8.27 16.58 -10.58
C THR A 251 -7.60 17.86 -11.13
N THR A 252 -7.58 18.95 -10.35
CA THR A 252 -6.97 20.23 -10.77
C THR A 252 -5.46 20.29 -10.53
N ILE A 253 -4.89 19.31 -9.84
CA ILE A 253 -3.48 19.33 -9.41
C ILE A 253 -2.54 18.91 -10.52
N GLY A 254 -3.07 18.39 -11.61
CA GLY A 254 -2.33 18.01 -12.81
C GLY A 254 -1.79 16.57 -12.75
N GLY A 255 -2.04 15.82 -13.81
CA GLY A 255 -1.76 14.38 -13.90
C GLY A 255 -0.31 14.02 -14.24
N LEU A 256 0.69 14.77 -13.78
CA LEU A 256 2.10 14.47 -14.03
C LEU A 256 2.82 13.89 -12.80
N PHE A 257 2.07 13.45 -11.80
CA PHE A 257 2.60 12.77 -10.64
C PHE A 257 2.45 11.25 -10.78
N VAL A 258 3.36 10.51 -10.20
CA VAL A 258 3.29 9.07 -9.98
C VAL A 258 3.31 8.90 -8.47
N GLY A 259 2.13 8.72 -7.89
CA GLY A 259 1.94 8.64 -6.44
C GLY A 259 2.25 7.24 -5.91
N TRP A 260 2.91 7.19 -4.76
CA TRP A 260 3.26 5.96 -4.06
C TRP A 260 2.65 5.98 -2.65
N GLY A 261 3.49 5.91 -1.63
CA GLY A 261 3.04 5.97 -0.26
C GLY A 261 2.23 7.24 0.02
N THR A 262 1.16 7.08 0.75
CA THR A 262 0.24 8.14 1.15
C THR A 262 -0.18 7.94 2.59
N SER A 263 -0.56 9.00 3.27
CA SER A 263 -1.03 8.92 4.65
C SER A 263 -2.01 10.04 4.96
N PHE A 264 -3.14 9.67 5.56
CA PHE A 264 -3.99 10.61 6.26
C PHE A 264 -3.32 11.06 7.56
N LEU A 265 -3.42 12.33 7.88
CA LEU A 265 -2.93 12.94 9.13
C LEU A 265 -3.61 14.31 9.29
N ASP A 266 -3.74 14.78 10.51
CA ASP A 266 -4.14 16.15 10.81
C ASP A 266 -2.86 16.96 11.09
N PHE A 267 -2.27 17.57 10.02
CA PHE A 267 -0.95 18.21 10.15
C PHE A 267 -1.02 19.60 10.76
N ASP A 268 -2.17 20.27 10.72
CA ASP A 268 -2.35 21.63 11.27
C ASP A 268 -3.23 21.67 12.52
N LEU A 269 -3.65 20.48 12.99
CA LEU A 269 -4.40 20.25 14.23
C LEU A 269 -5.75 20.98 14.24
N ASP A 270 -6.42 21.08 13.09
CA ASP A 270 -7.73 21.70 12.96
C ASP A 270 -8.89 20.71 13.12
N GLY A 271 -8.58 19.40 13.19
CA GLY A 271 -9.53 18.31 13.38
C GLY A 271 -10.07 17.70 12.09
N ASP A 272 -9.67 18.20 10.92
CA ASP A 272 -9.95 17.60 9.62
C ASP A 272 -8.77 16.70 9.20
N GLU A 273 -9.02 15.54 8.60
CA GLU A 273 -7.94 14.68 8.11
C GLU A 273 -7.37 15.17 6.78
N ASP A 274 -6.11 15.55 6.80
CA ASP A 274 -5.30 15.95 5.66
C ASP A 274 -4.62 14.77 5.00
N VAL A 275 -3.92 14.97 3.88
CA VAL A 275 -3.22 13.86 3.20
C VAL A 275 -1.84 14.26 2.70
N PHE A 276 -0.84 13.46 3.06
CA PHE A 276 0.49 13.49 2.46
C PHE A 276 0.60 12.44 1.35
N VAL A 277 1.28 12.79 0.24
CA VAL A 277 1.58 11.86 -0.87
C VAL A 277 3.05 11.97 -1.27
N SER A 278 3.72 10.83 -1.25
CA SER A 278 5.08 10.66 -1.76
C SER A 278 5.05 10.33 -3.25
N ASN A 279 5.81 11.07 -4.08
CA ASN A 279 5.81 10.93 -5.52
C ASN A 279 7.20 10.62 -6.08
N GLY A 280 7.24 9.88 -7.21
CA GLY A 280 8.47 9.61 -7.93
C GLY A 280 8.26 8.65 -9.09
N HIS A 281 8.82 8.96 -10.26
CA HIS A 281 8.58 8.16 -11.45
C HIS A 281 9.22 6.78 -11.36
N VAL A 282 8.57 5.78 -11.97
CA VAL A 282 9.04 4.39 -12.00
C VAL A 282 9.96 4.11 -13.19
N ILE A 283 9.68 4.67 -14.38
CA ILE A 283 10.50 4.43 -15.57
C ILE A 283 11.80 5.25 -15.55
N ARG A 284 12.86 4.67 -16.12
CA ARG A 284 14.21 5.29 -16.09
C ARG A 284 14.33 6.54 -16.95
N HIS A 285 13.55 6.62 -18.01
CA HIS A 285 13.63 7.69 -19.01
C HIS A 285 12.24 8.26 -19.33
N PRO A 286 11.57 8.87 -18.37
CA PRO A 286 10.25 9.43 -18.58
C PRO A 286 10.30 10.56 -19.63
N SER A 287 9.24 10.68 -20.42
CA SER A 287 9.17 11.67 -21.51
C SER A 287 8.37 12.92 -21.14
N GLU A 288 7.49 12.83 -20.16
CA GLU A 288 6.52 13.88 -19.83
C GLU A 288 6.66 14.33 -18.38
N ALA A 289 6.41 13.44 -17.43
CA ALA A 289 6.66 13.74 -16.04
C ALA A 289 8.16 13.66 -15.70
N PRO A 290 8.66 14.45 -14.75
CA PRO A 290 10.05 14.33 -14.27
C PRO A 290 10.27 13.02 -13.51
N LEU A 291 11.52 12.53 -13.50
CA LEU A 291 11.90 11.32 -12.74
C LEU A 291 11.76 11.55 -11.24
N ARG A 292 12.29 12.68 -10.75
CA ARG A 292 12.08 13.16 -9.39
C ARG A 292 10.88 14.07 -9.35
N GLN A 293 10.01 13.90 -8.37
CA GLN A 293 8.75 14.64 -8.28
C GLN A 293 8.60 15.27 -6.90
N LEU A 294 7.88 16.37 -6.84
CA LEU A 294 7.57 17.01 -5.57
C LEU A 294 6.60 16.13 -4.78
N PRO A 295 6.79 15.97 -3.46
CA PRO A 295 5.74 15.46 -2.60
C PRO A 295 4.54 16.38 -2.62
N LEU A 296 3.37 15.88 -2.24
CA LEU A 296 2.15 16.65 -2.11
C LEU A 296 1.68 16.61 -0.66
N LEU A 297 1.18 17.73 -0.17
CA LEU A 297 0.49 17.86 1.10
C LEU A 297 -0.84 18.55 0.83
N PHE A 298 -1.91 17.86 1.13
CA PHE A 298 -3.26 18.30 0.89
C PHE A 298 -3.93 18.70 2.19
N GLU A 299 -4.16 20.00 2.37
CA GLU A 299 -5.04 20.52 3.42
C GLU A 299 -6.49 20.19 3.07
N ASN A 300 -7.18 19.51 3.94
CA ASN A 300 -8.61 19.29 3.90
C ASN A 300 -9.35 20.57 4.32
N ARG A 301 -10.37 20.95 3.62
CA ARG A 301 -11.15 22.13 3.92
C ARG A 301 -12.57 21.74 4.32
N GLN A 302 -12.73 21.36 5.58
CA GLN A 302 -14.01 21.04 6.22
C GLN A 302 -14.73 19.88 5.51
N GLY A 303 -14.02 18.82 5.17
CA GLY A 303 -14.60 17.63 4.54
C GLY A 303 -15.17 17.87 3.13
N ARG A 304 -14.76 18.95 2.46
CA ARG A 304 -15.37 19.34 1.17
C ARG A 304 -14.39 19.36 0.02
N ARG A 305 -13.19 19.83 0.24
CA ARG A 305 -12.18 20.02 -0.81
C ARG A 305 -10.79 19.94 -0.20
N PHE A 306 -9.87 19.43 -1.00
CA PHE A 306 -8.45 19.44 -0.71
C PHE A 306 -7.74 20.57 -1.47
N ALA A 307 -6.74 21.18 -0.82
CA ALA A 307 -5.86 22.16 -1.41
C ALA A 307 -4.40 21.73 -1.23
N ASN A 308 -3.61 21.71 -2.30
CA ASN A 308 -2.20 21.42 -2.18
C ASN A 308 -1.46 22.61 -1.56
N VAL A 309 -0.95 22.42 -0.34
CA VAL A 309 -0.19 23.40 0.44
C VAL A 309 1.32 23.08 0.49
N ALA A 310 1.78 21.98 -0.08
CA ALA A 310 3.18 21.57 -0.11
C ALA A 310 4.18 22.68 -0.48
N PRO A 311 3.90 23.56 -1.47
CA PRO A 311 4.84 24.61 -1.85
C PRO A 311 5.19 25.61 -0.75
N ALA A 312 4.38 25.70 0.31
CA ALA A 312 4.58 26.62 1.44
C ALA A 312 4.96 25.91 2.75
N ALA A 313 5.03 24.56 2.74
CA ALA A 313 5.11 23.76 3.95
C ALA A 313 6.51 23.19 4.26
N GLY A 314 7.58 23.83 3.73
CA GLY A 314 8.95 23.53 4.10
C GLY A 314 9.85 23.03 2.96
N ASP A 315 11.14 22.87 3.28
CA ASP A 315 12.20 22.61 2.30
C ASP A 315 12.08 21.23 1.65
N TYR A 316 11.68 20.21 2.41
CA TYR A 316 11.48 18.87 1.89
C TYR A 316 10.35 18.86 0.83
N LEU A 317 9.22 19.48 1.14
CA LEU A 317 8.05 19.53 0.26
C LEU A 317 8.26 20.41 -0.98
N SER A 318 9.26 21.28 -0.96
CA SER A 318 9.67 22.13 -2.10
C SER A 318 10.77 21.49 -2.96
N SER A 319 11.28 20.31 -2.59
CA SER A 319 12.34 19.59 -3.27
C SER A 319 11.85 18.33 -3.96
N PRO A 320 12.28 18.05 -5.21
CA PRO A 320 11.82 16.85 -5.91
C PRO A 320 12.60 15.60 -5.49
N HIS A 321 11.88 14.51 -5.21
CA HIS A 321 12.40 13.23 -4.74
C HIS A 321 12.00 12.06 -5.65
N MET A 322 12.63 10.90 -5.45
CA MET A 322 12.15 9.61 -5.95
C MET A 322 11.43 8.87 -4.81
N GLY A 323 10.34 9.48 -4.34
CA GLY A 323 9.58 9.00 -3.20
C GLY A 323 8.93 7.64 -3.44
N ARG A 324 8.75 6.88 -2.34
CA ARG A 324 8.11 5.56 -2.30
C ARG A 324 7.24 5.46 -1.06
N GLY A 325 7.50 4.50 -0.18
CA GLY A 325 6.71 4.25 1.00
C GLY A 325 6.69 5.41 1.99
N VAL A 326 5.59 5.51 2.73
CA VAL A 326 5.37 6.46 3.82
C VAL A 326 4.93 5.67 5.04
N ALA A 327 5.43 6.07 6.21
CA ALA A 327 4.92 5.65 7.49
C ALA A 327 4.74 6.88 8.38
N ARG A 328 3.80 6.81 9.31
CA ARG A 328 3.49 7.89 10.27
C ARG A 328 3.61 7.39 11.71
N GLY A 329 3.92 8.27 12.61
CA GLY A 329 3.96 8.02 14.05
C GLY A 329 4.56 9.20 14.79
N ASP A 330 4.28 9.32 16.07
CA ASP A 330 4.94 10.27 16.97
C ASP A 330 6.29 9.66 17.40
N LEU A 331 7.38 10.06 16.72
CA LEU A 331 8.69 9.44 16.88
C LEU A 331 9.50 10.00 18.05
N ASP A 332 9.23 11.24 18.44
CA ASP A 332 9.94 11.91 19.53
C ASP A 332 9.08 12.13 20.79
N ASN A 333 7.84 11.66 20.76
CA ASN A 333 6.83 11.75 21.83
C ASN A 333 6.48 13.19 22.21
N ASP A 334 6.39 14.09 21.24
CA ASP A 334 5.95 15.47 21.44
C ASP A 334 4.45 15.67 21.25
N GLY A 335 3.74 14.67 20.71
CA GLY A 335 2.30 14.65 20.48
C GLY A 335 1.89 15.00 19.06
N ASP A 336 2.82 15.40 18.21
CA ASP A 336 2.59 15.66 16.79
C ASP A 336 2.92 14.41 15.96
N ILE A 337 2.30 14.25 14.78
CA ILE A 337 2.54 13.11 13.90
C ILE A 337 3.72 13.40 12.98
N ASP A 338 4.77 12.59 13.10
CA ASP A 338 5.91 12.56 12.20
C ASP A 338 5.67 11.68 10.97
N LEU A 339 6.36 11.98 9.88
CA LEU A 339 6.37 11.18 8.67
C LEU A 339 7.75 10.63 8.37
N VAL A 340 7.83 9.34 8.10
CA VAL A 340 9.02 8.69 7.56
C VAL A 340 8.78 8.39 6.08
N VAL A 341 9.61 8.96 5.20
CA VAL A 341 9.45 8.79 3.75
C VAL A 341 10.65 8.05 3.16
N CYS A 342 10.40 6.91 2.54
CA CYS A 342 11.39 6.14 1.83
C CYS A 342 11.57 6.65 0.39
N HIS A 343 12.79 6.55 -0.12
CA HIS A 343 13.13 6.99 -1.48
C HIS A 343 13.93 5.92 -2.22
N THR A 344 13.83 5.94 -3.56
CA THR A 344 14.74 5.15 -4.39
C THR A 344 16.06 5.88 -4.61
N ASN A 345 17.17 5.29 -4.18
CA ASN A 345 18.54 5.83 -4.31
C ASN A 345 18.77 7.19 -3.62
N GLU A 346 18.00 7.50 -2.59
CA GLU A 346 18.16 8.65 -1.71
C GLU A 346 18.01 8.20 -0.26
N PRO A 347 18.55 8.92 0.71
CA PRO A 347 18.29 8.64 2.13
C PRO A 347 16.81 8.73 2.46
N VAL A 348 16.41 8.01 3.51
CA VAL A 348 15.11 8.20 4.14
C VAL A 348 15.03 9.62 4.70
N ALA A 349 13.87 10.24 4.62
CA ALA A 349 13.55 11.52 5.26
C ALA A 349 12.61 11.27 6.45
N VAL A 350 12.77 12.11 7.46
CA VAL A 350 11.90 12.21 8.65
C VAL A 350 11.54 13.66 8.83
#